data_deeb013a2bf2673b0f774550802e436d
#
_entry.id   deeb013a2bf2673b0f774550802e436d
#
_cell.length_a   1.000
_cell.length_b   1.000
_cell.length_c   1.000
_cell.angle_alpha   90.00
_cell.angle_beta   90.00
_cell.angle_gamma   90.00
#
_symmetry.space_group_name_H-M   'P 1'
#
loop_
_entity.id
_entity.type
_entity.pdbx_description
1 polymer ?
#
loop_
_entity_poly.entity_id
_entity_poly.type
_entity_poly.pdbx_seq_one_letter_code
_entity_poly.pdbx_strand_id
1 'polypeptide(L)'
;MTIECADARKSTVRCASRTRSASKAVTLPLWLLLTALVASPAGFAPAAAMAQNVAATTWESGPKGVAPADPLAIPPRAWVNDVIANEVTALHHKDSYLRYRMHVVDSKGDQVRDVIESKEGTVARLILRNGKPLTEEQDKAERQRLNDMLESPDAYARHVKNDASEKKLAESLMRLMPDAMINTYAPGQPQTGKNKDALEIVLDYKPNPQFHPPTTTAEALSGLEGRAWIDAKTRQLVRMEGTVFRPINFGWGMLAHIYPGGKLALDQTDAGGGREIFTHFTYHLTVRALMVKTINVNLNVEASNFQTVNPMNYQDAIHVLLNTPLPDR
;
A
#
# COMPACT_ATOMS: atom_id res chain seq x y z
N MET A 1 22.05 25.66 72.20
CA MET A 1 22.93 26.15 71.15
C MET A 1 22.42 25.56 69.84
N THR A 2 21.75 26.38 69.08
CA THR A 2 20.96 26.15 67.90
C THR A 2 21.87 26.05 66.70
N ILE A 3 21.71 25.06 65.78
CA ILE A 3 22.04 25.25 64.42
C ILE A 3 21.01 24.44 63.54
N GLU A 4 20.23 25.20 62.81
CA GLU A 4 19.41 24.78 61.70
C GLU A 4 20.26 24.23 60.57
N CYS A 5 19.79 23.20 59.88
CA CYS A 5 20.22 22.89 58.56
C CYS A 5 19.05 22.66 57.61
N ALA A 6 19.10 23.40 56.55
CA ALA A 6 18.11 23.66 55.55
C ALA A 6 17.71 22.44 54.67
N ASP A 7 16.48 22.50 54.29
CA ASP A 7 15.71 21.75 53.32
C ASP A 7 16.35 21.75 51.92
N ALA A 8 16.55 20.57 51.31
CA ALA A 8 16.89 20.42 49.92
C ALA A 8 15.85 19.50 49.23
N ARG A 9 14.78 20.12 48.69
CA ARG A 9 13.80 19.45 47.84
C ARG A 9 14.47 19.00 46.56
N LYS A 10 14.62 17.70 46.40
CA LYS A 10 14.90 17.07 45.10
C LYS A 10 13.59 16.89 44.33
N SER A 11 13.36 17.76 43.38
CA SER A 11 12.33 17.59 42.38
C SER A 11 12.77 16.52 41.39
N THR A 12 12.16 15.35 41.47
CA THR A 12 12.30 14.27 40.47
C THR A 12 11.43 14.62 39.27
N VAL A 13 12.03 15.20 38.26
CA VAL A 13 11.40 15.33 36.92
C VAL A 13 11.31 13.95 36.33
N ARG A 14 10.14 13.34 36.36
CA ARG A 14 9.83 12.15 35.59
C ARG A 14 9.75 12.55 34.10
N CYS A 15 10.78 12.22 33.38
CA CYS A 15 10.77 12.26 31.91
C CYS A 15 9.83 11.17 31.42
N ALA A 16 8.57 11.52 31.17
CA ALA A 16 7.63 10.64 30.49
C ALA A 16 8.08 10.50 29.04
N SER A 17 8.69 9.38 28.72
CA SER A 17 8.96 8.98 27.34
C SER A 17 7.63 8.77 26.61
N ARG A 18 7.16 9.80 25.94
CA ARG A 18 6.01 9.79 25.05
C ARG A 18 6.40 8.96 23.83
N THR A 19 6.16 7.65 23.87
CA THR A 19 6.20 6.80 22.68
C THR A 19 5.07 7.26 21.78
N ARG A 20 5.42 8.08 20.79
CA ARG A 20 4.53 8.44 19.69
C ARG A 20 4.31 7.22 18.83
N SER A 21 3.26 6.45 19.10
CA SER A 21 2.71 5.48 18.18
C SER A 21 1.98 6.25 17.08
N ALA A 22 2.70 6.58 16.01
CA ALA A 22 2.09 7.05 14.78
C ALA A 22 1.40 5.84 14.13
N SER A 23 0.12 5.68 14.40
CA SER A 23 -0.74 4.73 13.70
C SER A 23 -0.89 5.22 12.26
N LYS A 24 -0.15 4.62 11.33
CA LYS A 24 -0.34 4.87 9.89
C LYS A 24 -1.67 4.24 9.50
N ALA A 25 -2.62 5.06 9.09
CA ALA A 25 -3.83 4.59 8.42
C ALA A 25 -3.42 4.08 7.04
N VAL A 26 -3.93 2.93 6.70
CA VAL A 26 -3.48 2.17 5.54
C VAL A 26 -4.57 2.23 4.50
N THR A 27 -4.42 3.10 3.52
CA THR A 27 -5.00 2.91 2.19
C THR A 27 -4.03 2.02 1.43
N LEU A 28 -4.40 0.77 1.24
CA LEU A 28 -3.55 -0.24 0.63
C LEU A 28 -3.99 -0.52 -0.80
N PRO A 29 -3.29 0.03 -1.79
CA PRO A 29 -3.06 -0.66 -3.04
C PRO A 29 -1.64 -1.22 -3.11
N LEU A 30 -1.36 -2.00 -4.13
CA LEU A 30 -0.14 -2.70 -4.57
C LEU A 30 1.24 -2.10 -4.14
N TRP A 31 1.29 -0.92 -3.58
CA TRP A 31 2.47 -0.05 -3.47
C TRP A 31 3.13 -0.02 -2.10
N LEU A 32 2.59 -0.73 -1.12
CA LEU A 32 3.15 -0.81 0.24
C LEU A 32 4.53 -1.45 0.33
N LEU A 33 4.96 -2.14 -0.68
CA LEU A 33 6.31 -2.68 -0.76
C LEU A 33 7.39 -1.61 -0.65
N LEU A 34 7.10 -0.42 -1.16
CA LEU A 34 8.09 0.65 -1.24
C LEU A 34 7.95 1.68 -0.12
N THR A 35 6.76 1.88 0.43
CA THR A 35 6.55 2.90 1.47
C THR A 35 7.01 2.47 2.85
N ALA A 36 7.04 1.17 3.16
CA ALA A 36 7.55 0.67 4.43
C ALA A 36 9.07 0.89 4.62
N LEU A 37 9.80 1.11 3.52
CA LEU A 37 11.26 1.26 3.53
C LEU A 37 11.74 2.73 3.64
N VAL A 38 10.88 3.71 3.34
CA VAL A 38 11.28 5.12 3.20
C VAL A 38 10.80 6.02 4.36
N ALA A 39 10.30 5.46 5.45
CA ALA A 39 9.93 6.25 6.63
C ALA A 39 11.17 6.73 7.43
N SER A 40 12.01 7.57 6.82
CA SER A 40 13.02 8.39 7.52
C SER A 40 12.78 9.87 7.20
N PRO A 41 12.72 10.75 8.21
CA PRO A 41 12.54 12.17 7.99
C PRO A 41 13.90 12.81 7.65
N ALA A 42 14.22 12.91 6.39
CA ALA A 42 15.32 13.78 5.93
C ALA A 42 14.88 14.41 4.61
N GLY A 43 14.67 15.72 4.65
CA GLY A 43 14.33 16.50 3.49
C GLY A 43 15.47 16.56 2.48
N PHE A 44 15.16 16.20 1.24
CA PHE A 44 15.97 16.52 0.08
C PHE A 44 15.08 17.13 -1.01
N ALA A 45 15.52 18.26 -1.54
CA ALA A 45 14.90 18.98 -2.63
C ALA A 45 14.95 18.17 -3.94
N PRO A 46 13.92 18.24 -4.81
CA PRO A 46 13.93 17.51 -6.07
C PRO A 46 14.81 18.22 -7.10
N ALA A 47 15.74 17.48 -7.68
CA ALA A 47 16.40 17.88 -8.91
C ALA A 47 15.44 17.65 -10.08
N ALA A 48 15.20 18.68 -10.89
CA ALA A 48 14.37 18.61 -12.07
C ALA A 48 15.04 17.72 -13.13
N ALA A 49 14.42 16.59 -13.44
CA ALA A 49 14.82 15.72 -14.53
C ALA A 49 14.03 16.08 -15.79
N MET A 50 14.75 16.37 -16.88
CA MET A 50 14.19 16.61 -18.20
C MET A 50 13.59 15.32 -18.75
N ALA A 51 12.30 15.38 -19.10
CA ALA A 51 11.60 14.30 -19.76
C ALA A 51 12.07 14.20 -21.23
N GLN A 52 12.70 13.09 -21.59
CA GLN A 52 12.91 12.73 -22.99
C GLN A 52 11.62 12.14 -23.55
N ASN A 53 11.03 12.82 -24.54
CA ASN A 53 9.91 12.37 -25.34
C ASN A 53 10.33 11.16 -26.18
N VAL A 54 10.01 9.95 -25.74
CA VAL A 54 9.96 8.77 -26.60
C VAL A 54 8.55 8.75 -27.19
N ALA A 55 8.44 8.84 -28.52
CA ALA A 55 7.19 8.76 -29.24
C ALA A 55 6.48 7.45 -28.89
N ALA A 56 5.42 7.56 -28.07
CA ALA A 56 4.54 6.45 -27.79
C ALA A 56 3.74 6.11 -29.04
N THR A 57 3.98 4.94 -29.61
CA THR A 57 3.06 4.35 -30.57
C THR A 57 1.74 4.17 -29.84
N THR A 58 0.75 4.97 -30.15
CA THR A 58 -0.59 4.89 -29.58
C THR A 58 -1.24 3.60 -30.04
N TRP A 59 -1.19 2.58 -29.18
CA TRP A 59 -2.03 1.40 -29.35
C TRP A 59 -3.41 1.76 -28.80
N GLU A 60 -4.43 1.77 -29.67
CA GLU A 60 -5.81 1.92 -29.21
C GLU A 60 -6.23 0.63 -28.51
N SER A 61 -6.45 0.71 -27.20
CA SER A 61 -7.09 -0.36 -26.44
C SER A 61 -8.49 -0.59 -26.98
N GLY A 62 -8.82 -1.84 -27.30
CA GLY A 62 -10.20 -2.21 -27.70
C GLY A 62 -11.21 -1.82 -26.62
N PRO A 63 -12.53 -1.80 -26.92
CA PRO A 63 -13.55 -1.38 -25.99
C PRO A 63 -13.50 -2.18 -24.69
N LYS A 64 -13.49 -1.49 -23.55
CA LYS A 64 -13.58 -2.12 -22.23
C LYS A 64 -14.90 -2.89 -22.10
N GLY A 65 -14.86 -4.04 -21.45
CA GLY A 65 -16.04 -4.87 -21.22
C GLY A 65 -16.24 -6.01 -22.23
N VAL A 66 -15.40 -6.10 -23.27
CA VAL A 66 -15.38 -7.21 -24.22
C VAL A 66 -13.99 -7.81 -24.27
N ALA A 67 -13.90 -9.13 -24.08
CA ALA A 67 -12.62 -9.82 -24.30
C ALA A 67 -12.25 -9.76 -25.79
N PRO A 68 -10.99 -9.46 -26.14
CA PRO A 68 -10.55 -9.44 -27.53
C PRO A 68 -10.67 -10.84 -28.14
N ALA A 69 -11.02 -10.89 -29.45
CA ALA A 69 -11.14 -12.14 -30.18
C ALA A 69 -9.81 -12.89 -30.23
N ASP A 70 -8.70 -12.19 -30.37
CA ASP A 70 -7.34 -12.73 -30.27
C ASP A 70 -6.52 -11.93 -29.25
N PRO A 71 -6.53 -12.33 -27.99
CA PRO A 71 -5.79 -11.62 -26.93
C PRO A 71 -4.27 -11.61 -27.17
N LEU A 72 -3.74 -12.64 -27.83
CA LEU A 72 -2.29 -12.78 -28.04
C LEU A 72 -1.76 -11.93 -29.20
N ALA A 73 -2.64 -11.41 -30.06
CA ALA A 73 -2.27 -10.41 -31.04
C ALA A 73 -1.94 -9.05 -30.45
N ILE A 74 -2.38 -8.80 -29.19
CA ILE A 74 -2.12 -7.55 -28.47
C ILE A 74 -0.70 -7.63 -27.88
N PRO A 75 0.16 -6.63 -28.09
CA PRO A 75 1.49 -6.63 -27.48
C PRO A 75 1.41 -6.66 -25.94
N PRO A 76 2.25 -7.45 -25.24
CA PRO A 76 2.25 -7.51 -23.76
C PRO A 76 2.30 -6.14 -23.09
N ARG A 77 3.05 -5.19 -23.64
CA ARG A 77 3.14 -3.81 -23.13
C ARG A 77 1.78 -3.09 -23.15
N ALA A 78 0.92 -3.37 -24.14
CA ALA A 78 -0.41 -2.74 -24.20
C ALA A 78 -1.30 -3.19 -23.04
N TRP A 79 -1.26 -4.47 -22.68
CA TRP A 79 -1.93 -4.99 -21.49
C TRP A 79 -1.47 -4.27 -20.22
N VAL A 80 -0.15 -4.09 -20.07
CA VAL A 80 0.42 -3.37 -18.91
C VAL A 80 -0.03 -1.92 -18.88
N ASN A 81 -0.07 -1.24 -20.03
CA ASN A 81 -0.56 0.16 -20.08
C ASN A 81 -2.03 0.25 -19.66
N ASP A 82 -2.88 -0.68 -20.09
CA ASP A 82 -4.30 -0.72 -19.72
C ASP A 82 -4.46 -0.96 -18.21
N VAL A 83 -3.72 -1.93 -17.65
CA VAL A 83 -3.70 -2.18 -16.20
C VAL A 83 -3.29 -0.93 -15.44
N ILE A 84 -2.18 -0.29 -15.82
CA ILE A 84 -1.70 0.92 -15.12
C ILE A 84 -2.73 2.05 -15.20
N ALA A 85 -3.39 2.25 -16.34
CA ALA A 85 -4.44 3.26 -16.48
C ALA A 85 -5.62 2.97 -15.53
N ASN A 86 -6.02 1.70 -15.40
CA ASN A 86 -7.09 1.28 -14.50
C ASN A 86 -6.69 1.44 -13.02
N GLU A 87 -5.49 1.01 -12.63
CA GLU A 87 -4.98 1.15 -11.25
C GLU A 87 -4.86 2.63 -10.84
N VAL A 88 -4.34 3.49 -11.73
CA VAL A 88 -4.27 4.93 -11.47
C VAL A 88 -5.69 5.53 -11.32
N THR A 89 -6.64 5.10 -12.15
CA THR A 89 -8.04 5.53 -12.03
C THR A 89 -8.63 5.08 -10.70
N ALA A 90 -8.41 3.82 -10.30
CA ALA A 90 -8.88 3.29 -9.02
C ALA A 90 -8.26 4.02 -7.82
N LEU A 91 -7.00 4.42 -7.91
CA LEU A 91 -6.30 5.18 -6.87
C LEU A 91 -6.93 6.56 -6.60
N HIS A 92 -7.50 7.18 -7.64
CA HIS A 92 -8.16 8.49 -7.58
C HIS A 92 -9.70 8.40 -7.59
N HIS A 93 -10.24 7.21 -7.43
CA HIS A 93 -11.69 6.99 -7.46
C HIS A 93 -12.43 7.79 -6.40
N LYS A 94 -13.58 8.38 -6.78
CA LYS A 94 -14.41 9.24 -5.91
C LYS A 94 -15.90 8.91 -5.96
N ASP A 95 -16.30 7.93 -6.77
CA ASP A 95 -17.71 7.68 -7.10
C ASP A 95 -18.35 6.61 -6.20
N SER A 96 -17.57 5.81 -5.52
CA SER A 96 -18.05 4.84 -4.54
C SER A 96 -17.12 4.78 -3.32
N TYR A 97 -17.71 4.57 -2.16
CA TYR A 97 -17.01 4.49 -0.88
C TYR A 97 -17.30 3.15 -0.25
N LEU A 98 -16.30 2.57 0.38
CA LEU A 98 -16.39 1.24 0.97
C LEU A 98 -16.17 1.29 2.48
N ARG A 99 -16.84 0.38 3.18
CA ARG A 99 -16.48 -0.08 4.52
C ARG A 99 -16.03 -1.53 4.41
N TYR A 100 -14.95 -1.88 5.07
CA TYR A 100 -14.39 -3.22 5.01
C TYR A 100 -13.58 -3.56 6.26
N ARG A 101 -13.32 -4.83 6.47
CA ARG A 101 -12.40 -5.34 7.49
C ARG A 101 -11.02 -5.50 6.89
N MET A 102 -10.01 -5.03 7.61
CA MET A 102 -8.61 -5.17 7.23
C MET A 102 -7.86 -5.90 8.35
N HIS A 103 -7.36 -7.08 8.05
CA HIS A 103 -6.53 -7.90 8.91
C HIS A 103 -5.07 -7.68 8.53
N VAL A 104 -4.23 -7.28 9.47
CA VAL A 104 -2.81 -6.98 9.26
C VAL A 104 -1.99 -7.79 10.24
N VAL A 105 -1.07 -8.58 9.71
CA VAL A 105 -0.05 -9.28 10.50
C VAL A 105 1.31 -8.75 10.10
N ASP A 106 1.97 -8.09 11.02
CA ASP A 106 3.30 -7.49 10.83
C ASP A 106 4.17 -7.68 12.09
N SER A 107 5.32 -7.02 12.14
CA SER A 107 6.21 -7.04 13.30
C SER A 107 5.60 -6.44 14.58
N LYS A 108 4.49 -5.71 14.48
CA LYS A 108 3.74 -5.13 15.60
C LYS A 108 2.66 -6.07 16.13
N GLY A 109 2.47 -7.21 15.48
CA GLY A 109 1.49 -8.25 15.83
C GLY A 109 0.33 -8.34 14.85
N ASP A 110 -0.67 -9.11 15.27
CA ASP A 110 -1.90 -9.37 14.55
C ASP A 110 -2.96 -8.32 14.95
N GLN A 111 -3.53 -7.64 13.97
CA GLN A 111 -4.49 -6.56 14.16
C GLN A 111 -5.61 -6.64 13.13
N VAL A 112 -6.87 -6.52 13.59
CA VAL A 112 -8.01 -6.33 12.69
C VAL A 112 -8.58 -4.94 12.89
N ARG A 113 -8.82 -4.24 11.78
CA ARG A 113 -9.38 -2.89 11.75
C ARG A 113 -10.68 -2.87 10.98
N ASP A 114 -11.64 -2.09 11.45
CA ASP A 114 -12.81 -1.67 10.70
C ASP A 114 -12.45 -0.38 9.96
N VAL A 115 -12.59 -0.36 8.67
CA VAL A 115 -12.11 0.71 7.77
C VAL A 115 -13.29 1.33 7.04
N ILE A 116 -13.33 2.65 6.97
CA ILE A 116 -14.32 3.39 6.18
C ILE A 116 -13.57 4.38 5.28
N GLU A 117 -13.89 4.37 4.01
CA GLU A 117 -13.46 5.40 3.07
C GLU A 117 -14.35 6.64 3.22
N SER A 118 -13.75 7.81 3.33
CA SER A 118 -14.43 9.10 3.36
C SER A 118 -14.00 9.97 2.18
N LYS A 119 -14.69 11.09 1.97
CA LYS A 119 -14.36 12.05 0.89
C LYS A 119 -12.93 12.59 0.98
N GLU A 120 -12.39 12.68 2.18
CA GLU A 120 -11.06 13.25 2.45
C GLU A 120 -9.98 12.20 2.69
N GLY A 121 -10.33 10.91 2.68
CA GLY A 121 -9.40 9.80 2.90
C GLY A 121 -10.00 8.69 3.74
N THR A 122 -9.18 7.72 4.10
CA THR A 122 -9.61 6.53 4.81
C THR A 122 -9.43 6.68 6.31
N VAL A 123 -10.43 6.32 7.09
CA VAL A 123 -10.35 6.21 8.56
C VAL A 123 -10.50 4.76 8.99
N ALA A 124 -9.82 4.38 10.05
CA ALA A 124 -9.81 3.01 10.53
C ALA A 124 -9.84 2.96 12.06
N ARG A 125 -10.59 2.01 12.63
CA ARG A 125 -10.61 1.67 14.05
C ARG A 125 -10.06 0.27 14.28
N LEU A 126 -9.12 0.13 15.20
CA LEU A 126 -8.68 -1.17 15.67
C LEU A 126 -9.83 -1.84 16.45
N ILE A 127 -10.13 -3.09 16.13
CA ILE A 127 -11.22 -3.84 16.76
C ILE A 127 -10.77 -5.15 17.39
N LEU A 128 -9.72 -5.79 16.84
CA LEU A 128 -9.11 -7.00 17.41
C LEU A 128 -7.60 -6.82 17.46
N ARG A 129 -6.97 -7.42 18.48
CA ARG A 129 -5.52 -7.57 18.59
C ARG A 129 -5.17 -9.00 19.00
N ASN A 130 -4.28 -9.64 18.24
CA ASN A 130 -3.88 -11.05 18.44
C ASN A 130 -5.12 -11.99 18.53
N GLY A 131 -6.07 -11.81 17.60
CA GLY A 131 -7.29 -12.59 17.49
C GLY A 131 -8.33 -12.36 18.61
N LYS A 132 -8.09 -11.38 19.51
CA LYS A 132 -8.99 -11.10 20.66
C LYS A 132 -9.54 -9.69 20.55
N PRO A 133 -10.78 -9.44 21.04
CA PRO A 133 -11.31 -8.10 21.23
C PRO A 133 -10.37 -7.24 22.09
N LEU A 134 -10.42 -5.94 21.89
CA LEU A 134 -9.61 -4.99 22.66
C LEU A 134 -9.97 -5.07 24.16
N THR A 135 -8.97 -4.93 25.01
CA THR A 135 -9.21 -4.63 26.45
C THR A 135 -9.83 -3.23 26.60
N GLU A 136 -10.40 -2.95 27.76
CA GLU A 136 -10.97 -1.62 28.04
C GLU A 136 -9.95 -0.49 27.87
N GLU A 137 -8.70 -0.70 28.30
CA GLU A 137 -7.64 0.29 28.14
C GLU A 137 -7.25 0.46 26.66
N GLN A 138 -7.22 -0.63 25.89
CA GLN A 138 -6.92 -0.59 24.46
C GLN A 138 -8.04 0.11 23.67
N ASP A 139 -9.31 -0.20 23.97
CA ASP A 139 -10.44 0.48 23.33
C ASP A 139 -10.49 1.96 23.72
N LYS A 140 -10.26 2.30 24.99
CA LYS A 140 -10.17 3.69 25.43
C LYS A 140 -9.07 4.46 24.69
N ALA A 141 -7.89 3.86 24.55
CA ALA A 141 -6.78 4.48 23.82
C ALA A 141 -7.11 4.65 22.31
N GLU A 142 -7.77 3.67 21.69
CA GLU A 142 -8.17 3.75 20.29
C GLU A 142 -9.29 4.78 20.07
N ARG A 143 -10.27 4.85 20.96
CA ARG A 143 -11.30 5.91 20.97
C ARG A 143 -10.69 7.30 21.12
N GLN A 144 -9.72 7.43 22.03
CA GLN A 144 -9.02 8.71 22.22
C GLN A 144 -8.29 9.10 20.93
N ARG A 145 -7.61 8.18 20.27
CA ARG A 145 -6.93 8.43 18.99
C ARG A 145 -7.89 8.95 17.91
N LEU A 146 -9.09 8.38 17.83
CA LEU A 146 -10.11 8.82 16.87
C LEU A 146 -10.70 10.18 17.26
N ASN A 147 -10.96 10.42 18.56
CA ASN A 147 -11.43 11.71 19.06
C ASN A 147 -10.39 12.81 18.84
N ASP A 148 -9.10 12.53 19.04
CA ASP A 148 -8.02 13.49 18.76
C ASP A 148 -8.03 13.96 17.29
N MET A 149 -8.47 13.10 16.34
CA MET A 149 -8.64 13.49 14.94
C MET A 149 -9.89 14.37 14.70
N LEU A 150 -10.92 14.24 15.54
CA LEU A 150 -12.10 15.12 15.49
C LEU A 150 -11.79 16.50 16.10
N GLU A 151 -11.05 16.53 17.22
CA GLU A 151 -10.76 17.73 17.97
C GLU A 151 -9.61 18.56 17.39
N SER A 152 -8.67 17.90 16.67
CA SER A 152 -7.49 18.53 16.11
C SER A 152 -7.48 18.42 14.58
N PRO A 153 -7.91 19.46 13.85
CA PRO A 153 -7.81 19.52 12.39
C PRO A 153 -6.38 19.25 11.88
N ASP A 154 -5.37 19.69 12.62
CA ASP A 154 -3.96 19.45 12.27
C ASP A 154 -3.56 17.97 12.35
N ALA A 155 -4.12 17.20 13.29
CA ALA A 155 -3.86 15.76 13.38
C ALA A 155 -4.42 15.04 12.16
N TYR A 156 -5.62 15.40 11.75
CA TYR A 156 -6.25 14.86 10.57
C TYR A 156 -5.55 15.34 9.28
N ALA A 157 -5.22 16.61 9.17
CA ALA A 157 -4.49 17.15 8.01
C ALA A 157 -3.15 16.44 7.78
N ARG A 158 -2.42 16.11 8.86
CA ARG A 158 -1.20 15.28 8.74
C ARG A 158 -1.49 13.88 8.20
N HIS A 159 -2.60 13.27 8.63
CA HIS A 159 -3.03 11.97 8.11
C HIS A 159 -3.34 12.03 6.61
N VAL A 160 -4.15 12.98 6.17
CA VAL A 160 -4.49 13.19 4.76
C VAL A 160 -3.24 13.48 3.91
N LYS A 161 -2.32 14.31 4.40
CA LYS A 161 -1.07 14.61 3.72
C LYS A 161 -0.19 13.37 3.52
N ASN A 162 -0.11 12.50 4.53
CA ASN A 162 0.64 11.26 4.43
C ASN A 162 0.00 10.32 3.40
N ASP A 163 -1.31 10.14 3.45
CA ASP A 163 -2.08 9.33 2.50
C ASP A 163 -1.90 9.83 1.05
N ALA A 164 -2.02 11.14 0.84
CA ALA A 164 -1.79 11.75 -0.47
C ALA A 164 -0.35 11.55 -0.97
N SER A 165 0.64 11.61 -0.08
CA SER A 165 2.05 11.38 -0.43
C SER A 165 2.31 9.92 -0.81
N GLU A 166 1.69 8.98 -0.10
CA GLU A 166 1.77 7.55 -0.40
C GLU A 166 1.11 7.24 -1.76
N LYS A 167 -0.08 7.79 -2.02
CA LYS A 167 -0.76 7.66 -3.33
C LYS A 167 0.07 8.22 -4.48
N LYS A 168 0.67 9.41 -4.30
CA LYS A 168 1.54 10.03 -5.31
C LYS A 168 2.77 9.18 -5.61
N LEU A 169 3.40 8.62 -4.57
CA LEU A 169 4.52 7.72 -4.75
C LEU A 169 4.10 6.46 -5.51
N ALA A 170 3.00 5.85 -5.12
CA ALA A 170 2.41 4.72 -5.78
C ALA A 170 2.18 4.99 -7.28
N GLU A 171 1.47 6.05 -7.60
CA GLU A 171 1.21 6.46 -8.97
C GLU A 171 2.49 6.66 -9.78
N SER A 172 3.49 7.33 -9.18
CA SER A 172 4.77 7.58 -9.86
C SER A 172 5.48 6.29 -10.26
N LEU A 173 5.45 5.28 -9.42
CA LEU A 173 6.06 3.98 -9.70
C LEU A 173 5.27 3.17 -10.73
N MET A 174 3.93 3.20 -10.64
CA MET A 174 3.06 2.58 -11.66
C MET A 174 3.36 3.08 -13.05
N ARG A 175 3.41 4.40 -13.20
CA ARG A 175 3.68 5.03 -14.49
C ARG A 175 5.05 4.69 -15.07
N LEU A 176 6.00 4.28 -14.25
CA LEU A 176 7.33 3.82 -14.69
C LEU A 176 7.33 2.35 -15.12
N MET A 177 6.40 1.51 -14.67
CA MET A 177 6.43 0.06 -14.92
C MET A 177 6.48 -0.33 -16.40
N PRO A 178 5.75 0.31 -17.33
CA PRO A 178 5.79 -0.06 -18.73
C PRO A 178 7.18 0.11 -19.37
N ASP A 179 8.00 1.02 -18.86
CA ASP A 179 9.36 1.26 -19.33
C ASP A 179 10.39 0.50 -18.50
N ALA A 180 10.12 0.33 -17.21
CA ALA A 180 11.01 -0.35 -16.28
C ALA A 180 11.01 -1.86 -16.43
N MET A 181 9.97 -2.47 -17.06
CA MET A 181 9.80 -3.89 -17.15
C MET A 181 9.70 -4.36 -18.62
N ILE A 182 10.35 -5.49 -18.91
CA ILE A 182 10.11 -6.27 -20.12
C ILE A 182 9.03 -7.28 -19.76
N ASN A 183 7.92 -7.24 -20.50
CA ASN A 183 6.78 -8.12 -20.32
C ASN A 183 6.68 -9.10 -21.48
N THR A 184 6.47 -10.37 -21.18
CA THR A 184 6.29 -11.44 -22.17
C THR A 184 5.10 -12.30 -21.77
N TYR A 185 4.43 -12.91 -22.75
CA TYR A 185 3.38 -13.88 -22.44
C TYR A 185 3.96 -15.09 -21.71
N ALA A 186 3.35 -15.48 -20.60
CA ALA A 186 3.68 -16.72 -19.92
C ALA A 186 3.30 -17.92 -20.82
N PRO A 187 3.97 -19.07 -20.69
CA PRO A 187 3.61 -20.28 -21.45
C PRO A 187 2.15 -20.71 -21.23
N GLY A 188 1.53 -21.29 -22.27
CA GLY A 188 0.16 -21.86 -22.17
C GLY A 188 -0.97 -20.84 -22.23
N GLN A 189 -0.75 -19.72 -22.90
CA GLN A 189 -1.75 -18.66 -23.08
C GLN A 189 -2.75 -18.96 -24.21
N PRO A 190 -3.99 -18.43 -24.14
CA PRO A 190 -4.61 -17.79 -22.97
C PRO A 190 -4.90 -18.82 -21.88
N GLN A 191 -4.91 -18.41 -20.61
CA GLN A 191 -5.21 -19.30 -19.50
C GLN A 191 -6.63 -19.06 -19.00
N THR A 192 -7.27 -20.11 -18.50
CA THR A 192 -8.47 -19.96 -17.69
C THR A 192 -8.03 -19.40 -16.35
N GLY A 193 -8.64 -18.28 -15.94
CA GLY A 193 -8.25 -17.60 -14.74
C GLY A 193 -8.59 -18.32 -13.45
N LYS A 194 -8.28 -17.65 -12.35
CA LYS A 194 -8.63 -18.08 -11.00
C LYS A 194 -10.15 -18.19 -10.84
N ASN A 195 -10.89 -17.33 -11.51
CA ASN A 195 -12.34 -17.43 -11.67
C ASN A 195 -12.65 -18.34 -12.85
N LYS A 196 -13.30 -19.47 -12.62
CA LYS A 196 -13.53 -20.56 -13.59
C LYS A 196 -14.10 -20.12 -14.94
N ASP A 197 -14.75 -18.96 -14.99
CA ASP A 197 -15.41 -18.40 -16.18
C ASP A 197 -14.71 -17.16 -16.76
N ALA A 198 -13.57 -16.73 -16.19
CA ALA A 198 -12.84 -15.57 -16.65
C ALA A 198 -11.60 -15.99 -17.45
N LEU A 199 -11.44 -15.37 -18.63
CA LEU A 199 -10.23 -15.47 -19.40
C LEU A 199 -9.19 -14.49 -18.84
N GLU A 200 -8.07 -15.01 -18.39
CA GLU A 200 -6.94 -14.21 -17.89
C GLU A 200 -5.76 -14.26 -18.85
N ILE A 201 -5.16 -13.12 -19.03
CA ILE A 201 -3.87 -12.97 -19.71
C ILE A 201 -2.79 -12.97 -18.66
N VAL A 202 -1.82 -13.84 -18.83
CA VAL A 202 -0.73 -14.00 -17.88
C VAL A 202 0.57 -13.53 -18.51
N LEU A 203 1.19 -12.56 -17.86
CA LEU A 203 2.45 -11.97 -18.31
C LEU A 203 3.55 -12.26 -17.28
N ASP A 204 4.69 -12.75 -17.78
CA ASP A 204 5.93 -12.76 -17.04
C ASP A 204 6.63 -11.40 -17.21
N TYR A 205 7.07 -10.79 -16.10
CA TYR A 205 7.80 -9.52 -16.13
C TYR A 205 9.18 -9.65 -15.51
N LYS A 206 10.13 -8.93 -16.06
CA LYS A 206 11.50 -8.78 -15.54
C LYS A 206 12.01 -7.38 -15.80
N PRO A 207 13.00 -6.88 -15.04
CA PRO A 207 13.54 -5.55 -15.26
C PRO A 207 14.12 -5.36 -16.65
N ASN A 208 13.85 -4.20 -17.23
CA ASN A 208 14.48 -3.75 -18.46
C ASN A 208 15.92 -3.28 -18.16
N PRO A 209 16.96 -3.92 -18.71
CA PRO A 209 18.36 -3.52 -18.48
C PRO A 209 18.69 -2.10 -18.97
N GLN A 210 17.88 -1.56 -19.89
CA GLN A 210 18.06 -0.20 -20.42
C GLN A 210 17.31 0.86 -19.59
N PHE A 211 16.52 0.45 -18.62
CA PHE A 211 15.82 1.39 -17.75
C PHE A 211 16.77 1.98 -16.71
N HIS A 212 16.82 3.30 -16.66
CA HIS A 212 17.56 4.05 -15.65
C HIS A 212 16.59 4.65 -14.65
N PRO A 213 16.53 4.15 -13.41
CA PRO A 213 15.60 4.65 -12.40
C PRO A 213 15.78 6.16 -12.18
N PRO A 214 14.73 6.98 -12.37
CA PRO A 214 14.85 8.45 -12.23
C PRO A 214 14.93 8.90 -10.77
N THR A 215 14.57 8.02 -9.83
CA THR A 215 14.60 8.30 -8.39
C THR A 215 15.14 7.10 -7.63
N THR A 216 15.67 7.35 -6.43
CA THR A 216 16.12 6.28 -5.52
C THR A 216 15.02 5.25 -5.25
N THR A 217 13.76 5.70 -5.14
CA THR A 217 12.64 4.78 -4.90
C THR A 217 12.36 3.89 -6.12
N ALA A 218 12.55 4.42 -7.33
CA ALA A 218 12.37 3.65 -8.57
C ALA A 218 13.43 2.55 -8.76
N GLU A 219 14.55 2.57 -8.00
CA GLU A 219 15.54 1.49 -8.00
C GLU A 219 14.92 0.13 -7.62
N ALA A 220 13.81 0.13 -6.87
CA ALA A 220 13.07 -1.09 -6.53
C ALA A 220 12.62 -1.86 -7.77
N LEU A 221 12.25 -1.18 -8.83
CA LEU A 221 11.80 -1.81 -10.07
C LEU A 221 12.93 -2.58 -10.77
N SER A 222 14.18 -2.27 -10.46
CA SER A 222 15.34 -2.90 -11.11
C SER A 222 15.66 -4.31 -10.60
N GLY A 223 15.15 -4.72 -9.44
CA GLY A 223 15.49 -6.00 -8.81
C GLY A 223 14.33 -6.99 -8.69
N LEU A 224 13.16 -6.66 -9.24
CA LEU A 224 11.95 -7.48 -9.15
C LEU A 224 11.68 -8.19 -10.48
N GLU A 225 11.38 -9.48 -10.42
CA GLU A 225 10.79 -10.25 -11.53
C GLU A 225 9.59 -11.04 -11.02
N GLY A 226 8.69 -11.44 -11.93
CA GLY A 226 7.52 -12.17 -11.49
C GLY A 226 6.49 -12.37 -12.58
N ARG A 227 5.24 -12.49 -12.14
CA ARG A 227 4.10 -12.80 -13.00
C ARG A 227 2.88 -11.97 -12.61
N ALA A 228 2.12 -11.53 -13.61
CA ALA A 228 0.88 -10.78 -13.46
C ALA A 228 -0.26 -11.49 -14.22
N TRP A 229 -1.42 -11.57 -13.61
CA TRP A 229 -2.67 -12.08 -14.18
C TRP A 229 -3.61 -10.92 -14.40
N ILE A 230 -4.12 -10.80 -15.61
CA ILE A 230 -4.94 -9.67 -16.06
C ILE A 230 -6.24 -10.24 -16.61
N ASP A 231 -7.38 -9.76 -16.12
CA ASP A 231 -8.66 -10.10 -16.73
C ASP A 231 -8.75 -9.57 -18.15
N ALA A 232 -8.99 -10.46 -19.12
CA ALA A 232 -8.99 -10.11 -20.54
C ALA A 232 -10.13 -9.17 -20.95
N LYS A 233 -11.22 -9.15 -20.18
CA LYS A 233 -12.41 -8.35 -20.46
C LYS A 233 -12.33 -6.97 -19.84
N THR A 234 -11.95 -6.88 -18.57
CA THR A 234 -11.92 -5.63 -17.79
C THR A 234 -10.60 -4.90 -17.91
N ARG A 235 -9.53 -5.59 -18.32
CA ARG A 235 -8.15 -5.08 -18.35
C ARG A 235 -7.63 -4.71 -16.97
N GLN A 236 -8.14 -5.36 -15.93
CA GLN A 236 -7.77 -5.12 -14.55
C GLN A 236 -6.78 -6.17 -14.07
N LEU A 237 -5.92 -5.80 -13.13
CA LEU A 237 -5.02 -6.72 -12.47
C LEU A 237 -5.83 -7.60 -11.53
N VAL A 238 -5.72 -8.92 -11.67
CA VAL A 238 -6.36 -9.90 -10.77
C VAL A 238 -5.38 -10.38 -9.71
N ARG A 239 -4.13 -10.60 -10.13
CA ARG A 239 -3.07 -11.12 -9.27
C ARG A 239 -1.72 -10.64 -9.76
N MET A 240 -0.80 -10.43 -8.83
CA MET A 240 0.62 -10.25 -9.14
C MET A 240 1.47 -10.99 -8.12
N GLU A 241 2.50 -11.66 -8.59
CA GLU A 241 3.55 -12.28 -7.78
C GLU A 241 4.90 -11.73 -8.20
N GLY A 242 5.80 -11.58 -7.24
CA GLY A 242 7.14 -11.10 -7.52
C GLY A 242 8.19 -11.71 -6.60
N THR A 243 9.40 -11.76 -7.11
CA THR A 243 10.60 -12.19 -6.38
C THR A 243 11.69 -11.15 -6.56
N VAL A 244 12.35 -10.83 -5.47
CA VAL A 244 13.60 -10.06 -5.53
C VAL A 244 14.70 -11.02 -6.01
N PHE A 245 15.04 -10.96 -7.30
CA PHE A 245 16.02 -11.87 -7.88
C PHE A 245 17.45 -11.35 -7.79
N ARG A 246 17.64 -10.05 -7.65
CA ARG A 246 18.95 -9.42 -7.42
C ARG A 246 18.86 -8.35 -6.32
N PRO A 247 19.98 -7.96 -5.70
CA PRO A 247 19.95 -6.94 -4.66
C PRO A 247 19.37 -5.63 -5.15
N ILE A 248 18.52 -5.00 -4.31
CA ILE A 248 18.00 -3.65 -4.55
C ILE A 248 18.68 -2.70 -3.56
N ASN A 249 19.32 -1.64 -4.09
CA ASN A 249 20.11 -0.72 -3.30
C ASN A 249 19.47 0.67 -3.32
N PHE A 250 18.98 1.14 -2.19
CA PHE A 250 18.46 2.48 -2.05
C PHE A 250 19.58 3.41 -1.57
N GLY A 251 19.80 4.51 -2.31
CA GLY A 251 20.90 5.44 -2.02
C GLY A 251 22.25 4.71 -2.00
N TRP A 252 22.56 3.98 -3.08
CA TRP A 252 23.77 3.14 -3.23
C TRP A 252 23.96 2.12 -2.09
N GLY A 253 22.85 1.67 -1.50
CA GLY A 253 22.86 0.69 -0.39
C GLY A 253 23.13 1.30 1.00
N MET A 254 23.34 2.62 1.08
CA MET A 254 23.54 3.31 2.37
C MET A 254 22.23 3.46 3.15
N LEU A 255 21.11 3.76 2.45
CA LEU A 255 19.81 3.92 3.09
C LEU A 255 19.18 2.58 3.39
N ALA A 256 19.08 1.73 2.38
CA ALA A 256 18.61 0.36 2.53
C ALA A 256 19.17 -0.55 1.44
N HIS A 257 19.30 -1.83 1.78
CA HIS A 257 19.69 -2.90 0.88
C HIS A 257 18.72 -4.06 1.08
N ILE A 258 17.97 -4.41 0.03
CA ILE A 258 17.09 -5.59 0.03
C ILE A 258 17.87 -6.74 -0.58
N TYR A 259 17.92 -7.85 0.15
CA TYR A 259 18.59 -9.07 -0.31
C TYR A 259 17.72 -9.85 -1.30
N PRO A 260 18.32 -10.58 -2.24
CA PRO A 260 17.62 -11.51 -3.11
C PRO A 260 16.85 -12.58 -2.31
N GLY A 261 15.85 -13.18 -2.95
CA GLY A 261 15.00 -14.24 -2.38
C GLY A 261 13.73 -13.70 -1.69
N GLY A 262 13.61 -12.38 -1.53
CA GLY A 262 12.37 -11.79 -1.06
C GLY A 262 11.21 -12.06 -2.02
N LYS A 263 10.00 -12.23 -1.47
CA LYS A 263 8.78 -12.54 -2.23
C LYS A 263 7.69 -11.55 -1.91
N LEU A 264 6.82 -11.32 -2.88
CA LEU A 264 5.61 -10.53 -2.73
C LEU A 264 4.47 -11.16 -3.53
N ALA A 265 3.24 -10.96 -3.07
CA ALA A 265 2.04 -11.33 -3.80
C ALA A 265 0.91 -10.35 -3.49
N LEU A 266 0.08 -10.10 -4.50
CA LEU A 266 -1.13 -9.31 -4.40
C LEU A 266 -2.24 -10.07 -5.11
N ASP A 267 -3.42 -10.13 -4.49
CA ASP A 267 -4.67 -10.55 -5.11
C ASP A 267 -5.67 -9.40 -5.05
N GLN A 268 -6.43 -9.22 -6.12
CA GLN A 268 -7.52 -8.24 -6.24
C GLN A 268 -8.83 -8.93 -6.61
N THR A 269 -9.95 -8.25 -6.37
CA THR A 269 -11.30 -8.70 -6.78
C THR A 269 -12.18 -7.49 -7.05
N ASP A 270 -13.20 -7.68 -7.89
CA ASP A 270 -14.25 -6.66 -8.06
C ASP A 270 -15.08 -6.53 -6.77
N ALA A 271 -15.07 -5.35 -6.17
CA ALA A 271 -15.89 -5.02 -5.01
C ALA A 271 -17.33 -4.65 -5.39
N GLY A 272 -17.65 -4.72 -6.66
CA GLY A 272 -18.90 -4.27 -7.25
C GLY A 272 -18.74 -2.98 -8.06
N GLY A 273 -19.49 -2.90 -9.15
CA GLY A 273 -19.46 -1.74 -10.03
C GLY A 273 -18.20 -1.59 -10.90
N GLY A 274 -17.42 -2.66 -11.06
CA GLY A 274 -16.17 -2.64 -11.84
C GLY A 274 -15.01 -1.97 -11.13
N ARG A 275 -15.06 -1.89 -9.80
CA ARG A 275 -13.98 -1.40 -8.94
C ARG A 275 -13.20 -2.56 -8.36
N GLU A 276 -11.99 -2.78 -8.88
CA GLU A 276 -11.06 -3.73 -8.27
C GLU A 276 -10.47 -3.18 -6.97
N ILE A 277 -10.39 -4.05 -6.00
CA ILE A 277 -9.78 -3.79 -4.71
C ILE A 277 -8.90 -4.96 -4.31
N PHE A 278 -7.84 -4.69 -3.55
CA PHE A 278 -7.02 -5.78 -3.03
C PHE A 278 -7.82 -6.59 -1.98
N THR A 279 -7.66 -7.91 -2.03
CA THR A 279 -8.18 -8.83 -1.01
C THR A 279 -7.06 -9.43 -0.18
N HIS A 280 -5.88 -9.59 -0.77
CA HIS A 280 -4.72 -10.12 -0.08
C HIS A 280 -3.46 -9.46 -0.60
N PHE A 281 -2.58 -9.09 0.32
CA PHE A 281 -1.25 -8.58 0.02
C PHE A 281 -0.25 -9.12 1.01
N THR A 282 0.83 -9.70 0.52
CA THR A 282 1.89 -10.23 1.38
C THR A 282 3.27 -9.90 0.81
N TYR A 283 4.23 -9.72 1.72
CA TYR A 283 5.63 -9.76 1.36
C TYR A 283 6.51 -10.32 2.49
N HIS A 284 7.60 -10.93 2.08
CA HIS A 284 8.66 -11.43 2.96
C HIS A 284 9.99 -10.93 2.40
N LEU A 285 10.65 -10.00 3.08
CA LEU A 285 11.88 -9.36 2.63
C LEU A 285 12.94 -9.42 3.71
N THR A 286 14.19 -9.65 3.31
CA THR A 286 15.35 -9.40 4.17
C THR A 286 15.98 -8.08 3.77
N VAL A 287 16.09 -7.16 4.73
CA VAL A 287 16.53 -5.78 4.51
C VAL A 287 17.63 -5.41 5.47
N ARG A 288 18.71 -4.83 4.96
CA ARG A 288 19.72 -4.14 5.78
C ARG A 288 19.45 -2.64 5.74
N ALA A 289 19.10 -2.05 6.87
CA ALA A 289 18.83 -0.63 7.01
C ALA A 289 20.07 0.12 7.52
N LEU A 290 20.37 1.28 6.94
CA LEU A 290 21.42 2.21 7.32
C LEU A 290 22.81 1.52 7.49
N MET A 291 23.08 0.49 6.69
CA MET A 291 24.31 -0.33 6.73
C MET A 291 24.57 -1.06 8.07
N VAL A 292 23.68 -0.95 9.05
CA VAL A 292 23.94 -1.41 10.43
C VAL A 292 23.14 -2.64 10.80
N LYS A 293 21.85 -2.69 10.47
CA LYS A 293 20.94 -3.74 10.98
C LYS A 293 20.26 -4.48 9.84
N THR A 294 20.44 -5.80 9.80
CA THR A 294 19.63 -6.69 8.94
C THR A 294 18.40 -7.15 9.70
N ILE A 295 17.25 -7.00 9.08
CA ILE A 295 15.94 -7.39 9.61
C ILE A 295 15.16 -8.16 8.55
N ASN A 296 14.32 -9.10 9.00
CA ASN A 296 13.29 -9.68 8.16
C ASN A 296 12.02 -8.84 8.32
N VAL A 297 11.49 -8.37 7.21
CA VAL A 297 10.26 -7.58 7.16
C VAL A 297 9.19 -8.44 6.51
N ASN A 298 8.20 -8.82 7.31
CA ASN A 298 7.08 -9.63 6.88
C ASN A 298 5.81 -8.82 7.05
N LEU A 299 4.94 -8.89 6.06
CA LEU A 299 3.62 -8.31 6.10
C LEU A 299 2.64 -9.29 5.46
N ASN A 300 1.51 -9.50 6.11
CA ASN A 300 0.32 -10.09 5.53
C ASN A 300 -0.86 -9.17 5.79
N VAL A 301 -1.59 -8.81 4.74
CA VAL A 301 -2.79 -7.99 4.82
C VAL A 301 -3.90 -8.69 4.06
N GLU A 302 -5.04 -8.84 4.72
CA GLU A 302 -6.27 -9.35 4.12
C GLU A 302 -7.38 -8.33 4.28
N ALA A 303 -8.08 -8.05 3.20
CA ALA A 303 -9.28 -7.21 3.22
C ALA A 303 -10.52 -8.05 2.90
N SER A 304 -11.59 -7.83 3.67
CA SER A 304 -12.81 -8.64 3.59
C SER A 304 -14.05 -7.84 4.02
N ASN A 305 -15.23 -8.44 3.86
CA ASN A 305 -16.50 -7.87 4.29
C ASN A 305 -16.78 -6.49 3.68
N PHE A 306 -16.54 -6.37 2.40
CA PHE A 306 -16.77 -5.13 1.65
C PHE A 306 -18.24 -4.76 1.59
N GLN A 307 -18.54 -3.51 1.91
CA GLN A 307 -19.88 -2.93 1.87
C GLN A 307 -19.79 -1.54 1.25
N THR A 308 -20.63 -1.25 0.27
CA THR A 308 -20.78 0.11 -0.24
C THR A 308 -21.45 0.97 0.82
N VAL A 309 -20.89 2.15 1.06
CA VAL A 309 -21.46 3.14 2.00
C VAL A 309 -21.74 4.46 1.26
N ASN A 310 -22.69 5.23 1.79
CA ASN A 310 -22.95 6.56 1.26
C ASN A 310 -21.72 7.47 1.42
N PRO A 311 -21.46 8.37 0.48
CA PRO A 311 -20.39 9.35 0.62
C PRO A 311 -20.54 10.16 1.90
N MET A 312 -19.52 10.15 2.76
CA MET A 312 -19.50 10.89 4.03
C MET A 312 -18.15 11.60 4.22
N ASN A 313 -18.11 12.61 5.07
CA ASN A 313 -16.86 13.21 5.50
C ASN A 313 -16.16 12.34 6.54
N TYR A 314 -14.91 12.69 6.88
CA TYR A 314 -14.13 11.88 7.82
C TYR A 314 -14.68 11.93 9.25
N GLN A 315 -15.32 13.03 9.66
CA GLN A 315 -15.91 13.17 10.98
C GLN A 315 -17.07 12.18 11.15
N ASP A 316 -17.97 12.14 10.16
CA ASP A 316 -19.09 11.20 10.14
C ASP A 316 -18.59 9.76 10.13
N ALA A 317 -17.56 9.46 9.33
CA ALA A 317 -16.95 8.13 9.29
C ALA A 317 -16.33 7.74 10.66
N ILE A 318 -15.66 8.65 11.35
CA ILE A 318 -15.16 8.42 12.71
C ILE A 318 -16.31 8.18 13.68
N HIS A 319 -17.40 8.96 13.61
CA HIS A 319 -18.56 8.74 14.47
C HIS A 319 -19.20 7.38 14.23
N VAL A 320 -19.32 6.93 12.98
CA VAL A 320 -19.79 5.59 12.65
C VAL A 320 -18.90 4.52 13.29
N LEU A 321 -17.57 4.65 13.17
CA LEU A 321 -16.62 3.71 13.76
C LEU A 321 -16.70 3.69 15.29
N LEU A 322 -16.82 4.85 15.95
CA LEU A 322 -16.92 4.95 17.40
C LEU A 322 -18.22 4.35 17.97
N ASN A 323 -19.32 4.44 17.19
CA ASN A 323 -20.62 3.90 17.58
C ASN A 323 -20.79 2.40 17.22
N THR A 324 -19.89 1.84 16.41
CA THR A 324 -19.92 0.42 16.09
C THR A 324 -19.44 -0.40 17.31
N PRO A 325 -20.23 -1.38 17.80
CA PRO A 325 -19.79 -2.24 18.89
C PRO A 325 -18.55 -3.05 18.49
N LEU A 326 -17.69 -3.34 19.47
CA LEU A 326 -16.61 -4.30 19.27
C LEU A 326 -17.21 -5.70 19.06
N PRO A 327 -16.50 -6.59 18.35
CA PRO A 327 -16.88 -8.01 18.29
C PRO A 327 -17.02 -8.61 19.68
N ASP A 328 -17.95 -9.54 19.85
CA ASP A 328 -18.15 -10.25 21.11
C ASP A 328 -16.88 -10.98 21.53
N ARG A 329 -16.69 -11.12 22.85
CA ARG A 329 -15.54 -11.78 23.45
C ARG A 329 -15.61 -13.29 23.33
#